data_17fab308def55ed207c69f908a325159
#
_entry.id   17fab308def55ed207c69f908a325159
#
_cell.length_a   1.000
_cell.length_b   1.000
_cell.length_c   1.000
_cell.angle_alpha   90.00
_cell.angle_beta   90.00
_cell.angle_gamma   90.00
#
_symmetry.space_group_name_H-M   'P 1'
#
loop_
_entity.id
_entity.type
_entity.pdbx_description
1 polymer ?
#
loop_
_entity_poly.entity_id
_entity_poly.type
_entity_poly.pdbx_seq_one_letter_code
_entity_poly.pdbx_strand_id
1 'polypeptide(L)'
;PSPSGGIPPIFKKRVDVTMSSHAQQARTLVEALPYIQKFTGKTVVVKYGGNAMVSQELRRAVISDIILMSLVGIRVVVVHGGGPEISEMLKKVGKESHFVDGLRYTVQETMDIVQQVLCGKVNKDLVSILCSTGGRAIGLCGMDGGLFQAERLHEKYGLVGQITHVQPDVV
;
A
#
# COMPACT_ATOMS: atom_id res chain seq x y z
N PRO A 1 -3.30 -20.43 65.39
CA PRO A 1 -3.72 -20.86 64.08
C PRO A 1 -3.67 -19.68 63.14
N SER A 2 -2.68 -19.63 62.26
CA SER A 2 -2.52 -18.63 61.25
C SER A 2 -3.43 -18.96 60.05
N PRO A 3 -4.15 -18.02 59.44
CA PRO A 3 -4.88 -18.32 58.22
C PRO A 3 -3.91 -18.32 57.04
N SER A 4 -3.76 -19.47 56.38
CA SER A 4 -3.08 -19.63 55.13
C SER A 4 -3.87 -18.91 54.04
N GLY A 5 -3.48 -17.67 53.72
CA GLY A 5 -4.03 -16.90 52.61
C GLY A 5 -3.55 -17.44 51.26
N GLY A 6 -4.21 -18.47 50.77
CA GLY A 6 -3.99 -18.93 49.39
C GLY A 6 -4.62 -17.98 48.40
N ILE A 7 -3.86 -17.58 47.38
CA ILE A 7 -4.32 -16.74 46.28
C ILE A 7 -5.51 -17.40 45.55
N PRO A 8 -6.65 -16.72 45.37
CA PRO A 8 -7.85 -17.32 44.79
C PRO A 8 -7.59 -17.80 43.35
N PRO A 9 -8.23 -18.90 42.88
CA PRO A 9 -7.97 -19.56 41.62
C PRO A 9 -8.18 -18.62 40.37
N ILE A 10 -8.93 -17.56 40.52
CA ILE A 10 -9.17 -16.56 39.49
C ILE A 10 -7.89 -15.78 39.09
N PHE A 11 -7.00 -15.55 40.05
CA PHE A 11 -5.72 -14.87 39.79
C PHE A 11 -4.71 -15.77 39.08
N LYS A 12 -4.68 -17.08 39.35
CA LYS A 12 -3.78 -18.02 38.65
C LYS A 12 -4.11 -18.13 37.16
N LYS A 13 -5.41 -18.18 36.81
CA LYS A 13 -5.83 -18.24 35.38
C LYS A 13 -5.46 -16.99 34.60
N ARG A 14 -5.58 -15.78 35.16
CA ARG A 14 -5.20 -14.53 34.49
C ARG A 14 -3.69 -14.42 34.28
N VAL A 15 -2.89 -14.81 35.23
CA VAL A 15 -1.43 -14.76 35.12
C VAL A 15 -0.93 -15.72 34.04
N ASP A 16 -1.46 -16.94 33.99
CA ASP A 16 -1.08 -17.95 33.00
C ASP A 16 -1.48 -17.56 31.58
N VAL A 17 -2.67 -16.96 31.37
CA VAL A 17 -3.10 -16.49 30.06
C VAL A 17 -2.26 -15.30 29.60
N THR A 18 -1.92 -14.36 30.47
CA THR A 18 -1.12 -13.17 30.12
C THR A 18 0.33 -13.56 29.79
N MET A 19 0.93 -14.45 30.59
CA MET A 19 2.29 -14.94 30.31
C MET A 19 2.36 -15.78 29.03
N SER A 20 1.38 -16.64 28.77
CA SER A 20 1.27 -17.41 27.53
C SER A 20 1.15 -16.48 26.30
N SER A 21 0.37 -15.42 26.39
CA SER A 21 0.23 -14.42 25.31
C SER A 21 1.54 -13.67 25.04
N HIS A 22 2.23 -13.18 26.06
CA HIS A 22 3.50 -12.48 25.91
C HIS A 22 4.62 -13.40 25.39
N ALA A 23 4.68 -14.65 25.86
CA ALA A 23 5.62 -15.64 25.37
C ALA A 23 5.38 -15.95 23.87
N GLN A 24 4.13 -16.05 23.46
CA GLN A 24 3.77 -16.25 22.04
C GLN A 24 4.15 -15.05 21.19
N GLN A 25 3.90 -13.82 21.66
CA GLN A 25 4.31 -12.59 20.97
C GLN A 25 5.84 -12.52 20.81
N ALA A 26 6.58 -12.82 21.87
CA ALA A 26 8.05 -12.86 21.83
C ALA A 26 8.57 -13.90 20.83
N ARG A 27 7.95 -15.09 20.79
CA ARG A 27 8.30 -16.14 19.83
C ARG A 27 8.08 -15.67 18.40
N THR A 28 6.93 -15.06 18.09
CA THR A 28 6.62 -14.53 16.76
C THR A 28 7.68 -13.52 16.30
N LEU A 29 8.13 -12.62 17.18
CA LEU A 29 9.20 -11.67 16.87
C LEU A 29 10.54 -12.35 16.58
N VAL A 30 10.89 -13.39 17.37
CA VAL A 30 12.13 -14.17 17.14
C VAL A 30 12.05 -14.94 15.81
N GLU A 31 10.89 -15.51 15.50
CA GLU A 31 10.66 -16.21 14.22
C GLU A 31 10.74 -15.26 13.00
N ALA A 32 10.42 -13.97 13.18
CA ALA A 32 10.53 -12.96 12.14
C ALA A 32 11.99 -12.51 11.90
N LEU A 33 12.90 -12.68 12.85
CA LEU A 33 14.27 -12.15 12.81
C LEU A 33 15.07 -12.53 11.55
N PRO A 34 15.06 -13.79 11.06
CA PRO A 34 15.77 -14.18 9.85
C PRO A 34 15.27 -13.42 8.61
N TYR A 35 13.97 -13.14 8.55
CA TYR A 35 13.37 -12.39 7.45
C TYR A 35 13.76 -10.90 7.52
N ILE A 36 13.71 -10.31 8.71
CA ILE A 36 14.17 -8.95 8.96
C ILE A 36 15.62 -8.80 8.51
N GLN A 37 16.52 -9.67 8.97
CA GLN A 37 17.93 -9.66 8.59
C GLN A 37 18.14 -9.81 7.07
N LYS A 38 17.37 -10.69 6.41
CA LYS A 38 17.45 -10.93 4.97
C LYS A 38 17.07 -9.71 4.14
N PHE A 39 16.04 -8.96 4.58
CA PHE A 39 15.43 -7.89 3.80
C PHE A 39 15.83 -6.48 4.23
N THR A 40 16.41 -6.29 5.42
CA THR A 40 16.94 -4.98 5.85
C THR A 40 17.88 -4.40 4.80
N GLY A 41 17.69 -3.15 4.42
CA GLY A 41 18.44 -2.44 3.39
C GLY A 41 18.07 -2.82 1.94
N LYS A 42 17.19 -3.80 1.74
CA LYS A 42 16.69 -4.14 0.39
C LYS A 42 15.54 -3.23 -0.01
N THR A 43 15.38 -3.04 -1.31
CA THR A 43 14.19 -2.40 -1.88
C THR A 43 13.15 -3.47 -2.20
N VAL A 44 11.94 -3.30 -1.67
CA VAL A 44 10.80 -4.18 -1.90
C VAL A 44 9.69 -3.39 -2.57
N VAL A 45 9.23 -3.87 -3.71
CA VAL A 45 8.11 -3.27 -4.44
C VAL A 45 6.81 -3.96 -4.04
N VAL A 46 5.88 -3.19 -3.50
CA VAL A 46 4.56 -3.66 -3.08
C VAL A 46 3.51 -3.15 -4.05
N LYS A 47 2.82 -4.06 -4.76
CA LYS A 47 1.67 -3.69 -5.57
C LYS A 47 0.44 -3.55 -4.68
N TYR A 48 -0.13 -2.35 -4.63
CA TYR A 48 -1.32 -2.02 -3.86
C TYR A 48 -2.51 -1.75 -4.78
N GLY A 49 -3.56 -2.55 -4.70
CA GLY A 49 -4.72 -2.43 -5.58
C GLY A 49 -5.82 -3.43 -5.26
N GLY A 50 -6.86 -3.46 -6.09
CA GLY A 50 -7.99 -4.38 -5.94
C GLY A 50 -8.73 -4.18 -4.61
N ASN A 51 -9.10 -5.27 -3.95
CA ASN A 51 -9.88 -5.26 -2.70
C ASN A 51 -9.21 -4.50 -1.55
N ALA A 52 -7.87 -4.45 -1.52
CA ALA A 52 -7.12 -3.71 -0.49
C ALA A 52 -7.35 -2.20 -0.57
N MET A 53 -7.76 -1.66 -1.72
CA MET A 53 -8.12 -0.24 -1.86
C MET A 53 -9.56 0.05 -1.43
N VAL A 54 -10.45 -0.93 -1.55
CA VAL A 54 -11.91 -0.76 -1.31
C VAL A 54 -12.27 -1.00 0.15
N SER A 55 -11.73 -2.05 0.78
CA SER A 55 -11.99 -2.38 2.18
C SER A 55 -11.15 -1.52 3.12
N GLN A 56 -11.81 -0.78 4.02
CA GLN A 56 -11.12 0.02 5.03
C GLN A 56 -10.25 -0.82 5.99
N GLU A 57 -10.72 -2.02 6.33
CA GLU A 57 -9.99 -2.94 7.21
C GLU A 57 -8.70 -3.43 6.54
N LEU A 58 -8.81 -3.94 5.30
CA LEU A 58 -7.65 -4.38 4.52
C LEU A 58 -6.69 -3.22 4.23
N ARG A 59 -7.21 -2.03 3.97
CA ARG A 59 -6.40 -0.82 3.78
C ARG A 59 -5.54 -0.52 5.02
N ARG A 60 -6.14 -0.54 6.22
CA ARG A 60 -5.40 -0.32 7.48
C ARG A 60 -4.35 -1.39 7.72
N ALA A 61 -4.67 -2.66 7.49
CA ALA A 61 -3.73 -3.76 7.65
C ALA A 61 -2.51 -3.59 6.73
N VAL A 62 -2.74 -3.36 5.43
CA VAL A 62 -1.65 -3.15 4.46
C VAL A 62 -0.79 -1.92 4.80
N ILE A 63 -1.40 -0.81 5.22
CA ILE A 63 -0.66 0.39 5.65
C ILE A 63 0.23 0.08 6.86
N SER A 64 -0.28 -0.65 7.85
CA SER A 64 0.48 -1.07 9.03
C SER A 64 1.66 -1.97 8.65
N ASP A 65 1.45 -2.91 7.73
CA ASP A 65 2.50 -3.80 7.23
C ASP A 65 3.60 -3.02 6.49
N ILE A 66 3.23 -2.07 5.62
CA ILE A 66 4.17 -1.20 4.92
C ILE A 66 5.02 -0.38 5.91
N ILE A 67 4.38 0.18 6.95
CA ILE A 67 5.08 0.94 7.98
C ILE A 67 6.03 0.03 8.76
N LEU A 68 5.58 -1.16 9.16
CA LEU A 68 6.43 -2.15 9.84
C LEU A 68 7.65 -2.50 8.99
N MET A 69 7.48 -2.80 7.71
CA MET A 69 8.59 -3.08 6.79
C MET A 69 9.59 -1.91 6.75
N SER A 70 9.10 -0.68 6.69
CA SER A 70 9.95 0.52 6.71
C SER A 70 10.71 0.67 8.03
N LEU A 71 10.05 0.43 9.16
CA LEU A 71 10.65 0.52 10.51
C LEU A 71 11.77 -0.50 10.74
N VAL A 72 11.66 -1.69 10.14
CA VAL A 72 12.74 -2.70 10.22
C VAL A 72 13.84 -2.50 9.16
N GLY A 73 13.85 -1.35 8.48
CA GLY A 73 14.93 -0.95 7.58
C GLY A 73 14.78 -1.44 6.13
N ILE A 74 13.61 -1.89 5.72
CA ILE A 74 13.31 -2.22 4.31
C ILE A 74 12.93 -0.93 3.59
N ARG A 75 13.49 -0.70 2.40
CA ARG A 75 13.08 0.39 1.51
C ARG A 75 11.85 -0.05 0.73
N VAL A 76 10.69 0.51 1.05
CA VAL A 76 9.43 0.09 0.44
C VAL A 76 9.02 1.05 -0.67
N VAL A 77 8.79 0.51 -1.86
CA VAL A 77 8.21 1.21 -3.01
C VAL A 77 6.80 0.68 -3.23
N VAL A 78 5.79 1.53 -3.05
CA VAL A 78 4.40 1.14 -3.24
C VAL A 78 3.93 1.56 -4.63
N VAL A 79 3.48 0.58 -5.42
CA VAL A 79 2.88 0.82 -6.75
C VAL A 79 1.38 0.65 -6.64
N HIS A 80 0.64 1.72 -6.82
CA HIS A 80 -0.82 1.71 -6.70
C HIS A 80 -1.55 1.87 -8.03
N GLY A 81 -2.79 1.37 -8.08
CA GLY A 81 -3.75 1.63 -9.15
C GLY A 81 -4.76 2.72 -8.76
N GLY A 82 -5.92 2.72 -9.40
CA GLY A 82 -7.01 3.68 -9.15
C GLY A 82 -8.12 3.60 -10.21
N GLY A 83 -8.29 2.43 -10.82
CA GLY A 83 -9.31 2.21 -11.85
C GLY A 83 -10.73 2.55 -11.42
N PRO A 84 -11.18 2.10 -10.23
CA PRO A 84 -12.49 2.46 -9.70
C PRO A 84 -12.67 3.97 -9.50
N GLU A 85 -11.67 4.64 -8.93
CA GLU A 85 -11.69 6.08 -8.67
C GLU A 85 -11.72 6.89 -9.95
N ILE A 86 -10.99 6.44 -10.99
CA ILE A 86 -11.06 7.04 -12.34
C ILE A 86 -12.47 6.90 -12.91
N SER A 87 -13.06 5.70 -12.84
CA SER A 87 -14.40 5.45 -13.36
C SER A 87 -15.46 6.27 -12.63
N GLU A 88 -15.35 6.40 -11.31
CA GLU A 88 -16.23 7.25 -10.50
C GLU A 88 -16.11 8.73 -10.90
N MET A 89 -14.88 9.24 -11.08
CA MET A 89 -14.67 10.62 -11.47
C MET A 89 -15.20 10.90 -12.87
N LEU A 90 -14.93 10.02 -13.84
CA LEU A 90 -15.48 10.14 -15.20
C LEU A 90 -17.02 10.23 -15.15
N LYS A 91 -17.68 9.38 -14.39
CA LYS A 91 -19.13 9.41 -14.20
C LYS A 91 -19.61 10.75 -13.60
N LYS A 92 -18.89 11.29 -12.60
CA LYS A 92 -19.23 12.57 -11.96
C LYS A 92 -19.18 13.75 -12.94
N VAL A 93 -18.32 13.69 -13.94
CA VAL A 93 -18.20 14.72 -14.99
C VAL A 93 -18.99 14.38 -16.26
N GLY A 94 -19.92 13.40 -16.18
CA GLY A 94 -20.79 13.03 -17.28
C GLY A 94 -20.12 12.26 -18.41
N LYS A 95 -18.98 11.61 -18.15
CA LYS A 95 -18.24 10.81 -19.12
C LYS A 95 -18.35 9.32 -18.80
N GLU A 96 -18.39 8.51 -19.85
CA GLU A 96 -18.38 7.05 -19.73
C GLU A 96 -16.98 6.49 -19.91
N SER A 97 -16.74 5.34 -19.25
CA SER A 97 -15.50 4.59 -19.40
C SER A 97 -15.68 3.51 -20.46
N HIS A 98 -14.89 3.56 -21.50
CA HIS A 98 -14.83 2.52 -22.53
C HIS A 98 -13.55 1.70 -22.38
N PHE A 99 -13.67 0.39 -22.57
CA PHE A 99 -12.54 -0.53 -22.52
C PHE A 99 -12.42 -1.31 -23.82
N VAL A 100 -11.19 -1.45 -24.30
CA VAL A 100 -10.83 -2.25 -25.47
C VAL A 100 -9.75 -3.23 -25.02
N ASP A 101 -9.97 -4.53 -25.18
CA ASP A 101 -9.06 -5.60 -24.74
C ASP A 101 -8.61 -5.47 -23.27
N GLY A 102 -9.49 -4.98 -22.39
CA GLY A 102 -9.19 -4.76 -20.97
C GLY A 102 -8.43 -3.47 -20.65
N LEU A 103 -8.01 -2.69 -21.66
CA LEU A 103 -7.39 -1.38 -21.50
C LEU A 103 -8.43 -0.28 -21.65
N ARG A 104 -8.34 0.76 -20.82
CA ARG A 104 -9.23 1.93 -20.93
C ARG A 104 -8.89 2.72 -22.19
N TYR A 105 -9.85 2.83 -23.10
CA TYR A 105 -9.71 3.74 -24.23
C TYR A 105 -9.60 5.19 -23.73
N THR A 106 -8.47 5.83 -24.01
CA THR A 106 -8.10 7.09 -23.36
C THR A 106 -7.86 8.17 -24.42
N VAL A 107 -8.74 9.15 -24.47
CA VAL A 107 -8.55 10.41 -25.22
C VAL A 107 -7.95 11.49 -24.31
N GLN A 108 -7.53 12.64 -24.85
CA GLN A 108 -6.86 13.70 -24.08
C GLN A 108 -7.67 14.13 -22.83
N GLU A 109 -8.95 14.41 -22.98
CA GLU A 109 -9.80 14.80 -21.85
C GLU A 109 -9.92 13.70 -20.77
N THR A 110 -9.92 12.42 -21.19
CA THR A 110 -9.91 11.30 -20.26
C THR A 110 -8.54 11.20 -19.58
N MET A 111 -7.46 11.46 -20.31
CA MET A 111 -6.10 11.43 -19.76
C MET A 111 -5.90 12.48 -18.67
N ASP A 112 -6.42 13.69 -18.86
CA ASP A 112 -6.36 14.76 -17.86
C ASP A 112 -7.04 14.35 -16.56
N ILE A 113 -8.20 13.70 -16.66
CA ILE A 113 -8.93 13.15 -15.49
C ILE A 113 -8.15 12.00 -14.85
N VAL A 114 -7.62 11.08 -15.64
CA VAL A 114 -6.78 9.96 -15.15
C VAL A 114 -5.60 10.49 -14.35
N GLN A 115 -4.89 11.47 -14.89
CA GLN A 115 -3.74 12.09 -14.22
C GLN A 115 -4.16 12.76 -12.90
N GLN A 116 -5.21 13.58 -12.91
CA GLN A 116 -5.73 14.24 -11.70
C GLN A 116 -6.10 13.21 -10.61
N VAL A 117 -6.78 12.14 -10.99
CA VAL A 117 -7.23 11.11 -10.05
C VAL A 117 -6.04 10.31 -9.51
N LEU A 118 -5.17 9.81 -10.38
CA LEU A 118 -4.05 8.97 -9.94
C LEU A 118 -3.02 9.76 -9.15
N CYS A 119 -2.53 10.88 -9.71
CA CYS A 119 -1.43 11.65 -9.12
C CYS A 119 -1.91 12.59 -8.01
N GLY A 120 -3.08 13.21 -8.18
CA GLY A 120 -3.62 14.18 -7.22
C GLY A 120 -4.39 13.52 -6.08
N LYS A 121 -5.35 12.65 -6.39
CA LYS A 121 -6.22 12.04 -5.38
C LYS A 121 -5.62 10.78 -4.78
N VAL A 122 -5.53 9.69 -5.55
CA VAL A 122 -5.18 8.36 -5.01
C VAL A 122 -3.78 8.35 -4.41
N ASN A 123 -2.80 8.90 -5.12
CA ASN A 123 -1.43 9.00 -4.65
C ASN A 123 -1.32 9.81 -3.35
N LYS A 124 -1.94 10.99 -3.29
CA LYS A 124 -1.86 11.86 -2.11
C LYS A 124 -2.69 11.36 -0.93
N ASP A 125 -3.81 10.70 -1.17
CA ASP A 125 -4.56 10.00 -0.11
C ASP A 125 -3.71 8.89 0.54
N LEU A 126 -2.97 8.13 -0.27
CA LEU A 126 -2.08 7.08 0.22
C LEU A 126 -0.91 7.66 1.03
N VAL A 127 -0.24 8.70 0.51
CA VAL A 127 0.82 9.43 1.23
C VAL A 127 0.29 9.98 2.56
N SER A 128 -0.88 10.62 2.55
CA SER A 128 -1.50 11.18 3.75
C SER A 128 -1.75 10.12 4.82
N ILE A 129 -2.28 8.96 4.45
CA ILE A 129 -2.54 7.87 5.39
C ILE A 129 -1.24 7.30 5.94
N LEU A 130 -0.24 7.03 5.10
CA LEU A 130 1.06 6.55 5.53
C LEU A 130 1.71 7.52 6.54
N CYS A 131 1.69 8.81 6.26
CA CYS A 131 2.27 9.83 7.14
C CYS A 131 1.48 9.98 8.44
N SER A 132 0.14 9.97 8.39
CA SER A 132 -0.71 10.08 9.61
C SER A 132 -0.65 8.86 10.51
N THR A 133 -0.22 7.70 9.98
CA THR A 133 -0.05 6.46 10.74
C THR A 133 1.38 6.27 11.26
N GLY A 134 2.24 7.29 11.13
CA GLY A 134 3.60 7.27 11.67
C GLY A 134 4.70 6.90 10.67
N GLY A 135 4.37 6.66 9.41
CA GLY A 135 5.33 6.49 8.33
C GLY A 135 5.85 7.81 7.77
N ARG A 136 6.82 7.72 6.87
CA ARG A 136 7.31 8.85 6.06
C ARG A 136 7.23 8.43 4.59
N ALA A 137 6.45 9.14 3.81
CA ALA A 137 6.22 8.80 2.41
C ALA A 137 6.23 10.06 1.53
N ILE A 138 6.70 9.89 0.31
CA ILE A 138 6.51 10.84 -0.78
C ILE A 138 5.76 10.12 -1.91
N GLY A 139 4.99 10.86 -2.69
CA GLY A 139 4.27 10.29 -3.82
C GLY A 139 4.84 10.80 -5.12
N LEU A 140 5.25 9.87 -5.95
CA LEU A 140 5.76 10.08 -7.29
C LEU A 140 4.78 9.55 -8.34
N CYS A 141 4.92 9.98 -9.57
CA CYS A 141 4.30 9.40 -10.75
C CYS A 141 5.36 9.20 -11.86
N GLY A 142 5.00 8.55 -12.94
CA GLY A 142 5.94 8.23 -14.02
C GLY A 142 6.61 9.45 -14.68
N MET A 143 6.05 10.65 -14.53
CA MET A 143 6.62 11.90 -15.07
C MET A 143 7.71 12.49 -14.18
N ASP A 144 7.67 12.22 -12.86
CA ASP A 144 8.60 12.82 -11.90
C ASP A 144 10.03 12.31 -12.16
N GLY A 145 10.95 13.23 -12.37
CA GLY A 145 12.34 12.92 -12.69
C GLY A 145 12.54 12.12 -13.99
N GLY A 146 11.51 12.04 -14.86
CA GLY A 146 11.56 11.20 -16.05
C GLY A 146 11.55 9.70 -15.74
N LEU A 147 10.93 9.29 -14.61
CA LEU A 147 10.90 7.90 -14.14
C LEU A 147 10.45 6.92 -15.21
N PHE A 148 9.42 7.26 -16.02
CA PHE A 148 8.96 6.44 -17.13
C PHE A 148 8.97 7.22 -18.44
N GLN A 149 9.54 6.61 -19.47
CA GLN A 149 9.33 7.02 -20.86
C GLN A 149 8.41 6.00 -21.53
N ALA A 150 7.47 6.49 -22.32
CA ALA A 150 6.48 5.64 -22.96
C ALA A 150 6.20 6.12 -24.39
N GLU A 151 5.91 5.17 -25.26
CA GLU A 151 5.41 5.42 -26.62
C GLU A 151 3.96 4.93 -26.69
N ARG A 152 3.19 5.47 -27.65
CA ARG A 152 1.82 5.03 -27.86
C ARG A 152 1.79 3.54 -28.21
N LEU A 153 1.00 2.77 -27.45
CA LEU A 153 0.90 1.33 -27.66
C LEU A 153 0.25 0.98 -29.01
N HIS A 154 -0.90 1.58 -29.29
CA HIS A 154 -1.63 1.41 -30.55
C HIS A 154 -2.79 2.42 -30.62
N GLU A 155 -3.14 2.89 -31.82
CA GLU A 155 -4.20 3.89 -32.02
C GLU A 155 -5.57 3.46 -31.46
N LYS A 156 -5.90 2.17 -31.56
CA LYS A 156 -7.17 1.62 -31.05
C LYS A 156 -7.39 1.81 -29.54
N TYR A 157 -6.33 2.12 -28.77
CA TYR A 157 -6.41 2.39 -27.33
C TYR A 157 -6.32 3.86 -26.97
N GLY A 158 -6.15 4.74 -27.96
CA GLY A 158 -5.94 6.17 -27.75
C GLY A 158 -4.57 6.48 -27.15
N LEU A 159 -4.54 7.18 -26.02
CA LEU A 159 -3.30 7.60 -25.33
C LEU A 159 -2.76 6.56 -24.33
N VAL A 160 -3.04 5.30 -24.54
CA VAL A 160 -2.39 4.23 -23.76
C VAL A 160 -0.96 4.06 -24.23
N GLY A 161 -0.02 4.11 -23.28
CA GLY A 161 1.41 4.00 -23.55
C GLY A 161 1.98 2.63 -23.20
N GLN A 162 3.00 2.24 -23.95
CA GLN A 162 3.93 1.18 -23.60
C GLN A 162 5.19 1.82 -23.03
N ILE A 163 5.59 1.40 -21.83
CA ILE A 163 6.82 1.87 -21.19
C ILE A 163 8.01 1.32 -21.99
N THR A 164 8.87 2.22 -22.49
CA THR A 164 10.06 1.89 -23.26
C THR A 164 11.35 2.06 -22.46
N HIS A 165 11.35 2.93 -21.45
CA HIS A 165 12.49 3.14 -20.58
C HIS A 165 12.05 3.48 -19.15
N VAL A 166 12.84 3.04 -18.16
CA VAL A 166 12.65 3.34 -16.74
C VAL A 166 13.93 3.94 -16.18
N GLN A 167 13.84 5.14 -15.59
CA GLN A 167 14.93 5.82 -14.91
C GLN A 167 14.69 5.77 -13.38
N PRO A 168 15.24 4.77 -12.67
CA PRO A 168 14.90 4.53 -11.26
C PRO A 168 15.64 5.45 -10.26
N ASP A 169 16.57 6.31 -10.72
CA ASP A 169 17.43 7.11 -9.84
C ASP A 169 16.66 8.12 -8.97
N VAL A 170 15.38 8.38 -9.30
CA VAL A 170 14.50 9.23 -8.51
C VAL A 170 13.90 8.50 -7.31
N VAL A 171 13.95 7.17 -7.26
CA VAL A 171 13.43 6.31 -6.19
C VAL A 171 14.54 5.87 -5.26
#